data_bfc100143068329e8786bff574e27fe0
#
_entry.id   bfc100143068329e8786bff574e27fe0
#
_cell.length_a   1.000
_cell.length_b   1.000
_cell.length_c   1.000
_cell.angle_alpha   90.00
_cell.angle_beta   90.00
_cell.angle_gamma   90.00
#
_symmetry.space_group_name_H-M   'P 1'
#
loop_
_entity.id
_entity.type
_entity.pdbx_description
1 polymer ?
#
loop_
_entity_poly.entity_id
_entity_poly.type
_entity_poly.pdbx_seq_one_letter_code
_entity_poly.pdbx_strand_id
1 'polypeptide(L)'
;MDTGEMRELIIGLDTFNLAEQAGIVCDTLDDIVVPDVDLSVAQFIFEADEPYEVYFEWRFGDVCAGFSFLADRDESSWFVNDRRRRLRRPISGRYIECASEFIGELGRRLGSRTTDRGV
;
A
#
# COMPACT_ATOMS: atom_id res chain seq x y z
N MET A 1 -1.87 5.58 10.77
CA MET A 1 -1.23 4.34 10.31
C MET A 1 0.27 4.52 10.29
N ASP A 2 1.02 3.59 10.85
CA ASP A 2 2.47 3.76 10.98
C ASP A 2 3.21 3.30 9.73
N THR A 3 3.81 4.23 9.01
CA THR A 3 4.61 3.97 7.81
C THR A 3 6.13 4.12 8.06
N GLY A 4 6.57 3.96 9.31
CA GLY A 4 7.97 4.18 9.70
C GLY A 4 8.98 3.38 8.88
N GLU A 5 8.71 2.10 8.64
CA GLU A 5 9.58 1.23 7.85
C GLU A 5 9.69 1.72 6.39
N MET A 6 8.56 2.10 5.80
CA MET A 6 8.52 2.67 4.46
C MET A 6 9.31 3.99 4.39
N ARG A 7 9.15 4.87 5.40
CA ARG A 7 9.87 6.14 5.44
C ARG A 7 11.39 5.97 5.50
N GLU A 8 11.86 4.99 6.25
CA GLU A 8 13.30 4.71 6.33
C GLU A 8 13.87 4.32 4.96
N LEU A 9 13.12 3.53 4.21
CA LEU A 9 13.55 3.11 2.87
C LEU A 9 13.52 4.27 1.87
N ILE A 10 12.54 5.17 1.98
CA ILE A 10 12.45 6.36 1.12
C ILE A 10 13.67 7.24 1.26
N ILE A 11 14.22 7.39 2.46
CA ILE A 11 15.42 8.20 2.71
C ILE A 11 16.62 7.68 1.90
N GLY A 12 16.67 6.37 1.66
CA GLY A 12 17.74 5.74 0.89
C GLY A 12 17.58 5.80 -0.62
N LEU A 13 16.46 6.35 -1.13
CA LEU A 13 16.25 6.45 -2.58
C LEU A 13 17.06 7.61 -3.17
N ASP A 14 17.68 7.36 -4.33
CA ASP A 14 18.47 8.35 -5.07
C ASP A 14 17.61 9.19 -6.02
N THR A 15 16.45 8.68 -6.44
CA THR A 15 15.55 9.32 -7.39
C THR A 15 14.54 10.20 -6.66
N PHE A 16 14.72 11.53 -6.76
CA PHE A 16 13.89 12.50 -6.07
C PHE A 16 12.40 12.34 -6.38
N ASN A 17 12.04 12.16 -7.64
CA ASN A 17 10.64 12.01 -8.06
C ASN A 17 9.95 10.82 -7.37
N LEU A 18 10.63 9.68 -7.30
CA LEU A 18 10.09 8.48 -6.65
C LEU A 18 9.99 8.68 -5.13
N ALA A 19 11.01 9.26 -4.53
CA ALA A 19 11.01 9.57 -3.10
C ALA A 19 9.89 10.55 -2.73
N GLU A 20 9.66 11.56 -3.57
CA GLU A 20 8.60 12.54 -3.36
C GLU A 20 7.22 11.89 -3.42
N GLN A 21 6.95 11.08 -4.44
CA GLN A 21 5.67 10.36 -4.57
C GLN A 21 5.40 9.49 -3.34
N ALA A 22 6.39 8.70 -2.95
CA ALA A 22 6.26 7.81 -1.79
C ALA A 22 6.08 8.60 -0.49
N GLY A 23 6.77 9.74 -0.34
CA GLY A 23 6.65 10.62 0.83
C GLY A 23 5.25 11.20 0.98
N ILE A 24 4.62 11.61 -0.12
CA ILE A 24 3.24 12.11 -0.12
C ILE A 24 2.28 11.04 0.38
N VAL A 25 2.45 9.81 -0.10
CA VAL A 25 1.62 8.68 0.35
C VAL A 25 1.83 8.39 1.83
N CYS A 26 3.08 8.40 2.31
CA CYS A 26 3.37 8.22 3.74
C CYS A 26 2.66 9.27 4.59
N ASP A 27 2.75 10.55 4.21
CA ASP A 27 2.09 11.63 4.94
C ASP A 27 0.58 11.42 5.00
N THR A 28 -0.03 11.00 3.90
CA THR A 28 -1.46 10.74 3.84
C THR A 28 -1.85 9.55 4.70
N LEU A 29 -1.09 8.45 4.62
CA LEU A 29 -1.39 7.24 5.39
C LEU A 29 -1.20 7.46 6.90
N ASP A 30 -0.18 8.20 7.30
CA ASP A 30 0.08 8.46 8.72
C ASP A 30 -1.03 9.28 9.38
N ASP A 31 -1.75 10.10 8.60
CA ASP A 31 -2.88 10.88 9.09
C ASP A 31 -4.18 10.06 9.20
N ILE A 32 -4.21 8.85 8.67
CA ILE A 32 -5.40 8.00 8.67
C ILE A 32 -5.32 6.98 9.80
N VAL A 33 -6.39 6.90 10.59
CA VAL A 33 -6.52 5.89 11.64
C VAL A 33 -7.65 4.95 11.27
N VAL A 34 -7.31 3.68 11.01
CA VAL A 34 -8.29 2.63 10.70
C VAL A 34 -8.05 1.46 11.65
N PRO A 35 -9.01 1.15 12.54
CA PRO A 35 -8.81 0.13 13.57
C PRO A 35 -8.44 -1.26 13.05
N ASP A 36 -8.94 -1.61 11.85
CA ASP A 36 -8.74 -2.93 11.27
C ASP A 36 -7.45 -3.06 10.45
N VAL A 37 -6.68 -1.98 10.32
CA VAL A 37 -5.47 -1.97 9.51
C VAL A 37 -4.27 -1.63 10.39
N ASP A 38 -3.43 -2.62 10.64
CA ASP A 38 -2.18 -2.48 11.37
C ASP A 38 -1.04 -2.98 10.48
N LEU A 39 -0.27 -2.04 9.92
CA LEU A 39 0.82 -2.37 9.01
C LEU A 39 1.94 -3.15 9.70
N SER A 40 2.08 -3.02 11.02
CA SER A 40 3.16 -3.67 11.76
C SER A 40 3.05 -5.20 11.79
N VAL A 41 1.84 -5.74 11.59
CA VAL A 41 1.62 -7.20 11.58
C VAL A 41 1.80 -7.80 10.18
N ALA A 42 1.97 -6.97 9.17
CA ALA A 42 2.14 -7.43 7.80
C ALA A 42 3.59 -7.79 7.52
N GLN A 43 3.79 -8.72 6.58
CA GLN A 43 5.09 -8.91 5.95
C GLN A 43 5.31 -7.77 4.97
N PHE A 44 6.39 -7.01 5.14
CA PHE A 44 6.69 -5.86 4.28
C PHE A 44 7.70 -6.26 3.21
N ILE A 45 7.41 -5.88 1.96
CA ILE A 45 8.24 -6.15 0.80
C ILE A 45 8.54 -4.82 0.12
N PHE A 46 9.81 -4.64 -0.23
CA PHE A 46 10.29 -3.45 -0.91
C PHE A 46 11.19 -3.87 -2.07
N GLU A 47 10.96 -3.26 -3.24
CA GLU A 47 11.81 -3.42 -4.40
C GLU A 47 12.03 -2.07 -5.06
N ALA A 48 13.27 -1.77 -5.43
CA ALA A 48 13.60 -0.53 -6.11
C ALA A 48 14.37 -0.82 -7.40
N ASP A 49 13.87 -0.30 -8.51
CA ASP A 49 14.52 -0.31 -9.81
C ASP A 49 14.65 1.13 -10.29
N GLU A 50 15.55 1.87 -9.63
CA GLU A 50 15.74 3.30 -9.92
C GLU A 50 16.46 3.51 -11.24
N PRO A 51 16.09 4.53 -12.01
CA PRO A 51 15.09 5.58 -11.70
C PRO A 51 13.67 5.25 -12.17
N TYR A 52 13.34 4.01 -12.48
CA TYR A 52 12.10 3.62 -13.18
C TYR A 52 10.93 3.34 -12.26
N GLU A 53 11.18 2.60 -11.18
CA GLU A 53 10.10 2.09 -10.32
C GLU A 53 10.57 1.90 -8.88
N VAL A 54 9.67 2.15 -7.93
CA VAL A 54 9.80 1.73 -6.53
C VAL A 54 8.50 1.07 -6.13
N TYR A 55 8.59 -0.10 -5.50
CA TYR A 55 7.46 -0.95 -5.16
C TYR A 55 7.44 -1.22 -3.66
N PHE A 56 6.27 -1.01 -3.05
CA PHE A 56 6.02 -1.31 -1.63
C PHE A 56 4.80 -2.21 -1.52
N GLU A 57 4.91 -3.29 -0.72
CA GLU A 57 3.81 -4.21 -0.50
C GLU A 57 3.75 -4.64 0.97
N TRP A 58 2.53 -4.70 1.50
CA TRP A 58 2.24 -5.30 2.80
C TRP A 58 1.39 -6.55 2.59
N ARG A 59 1.83 -7.67 3.17
CA ARG A 59 1.11 -8.95 3.10
C ARG A 59 0.51 -9.31 4.45
N PHE A 60 -0.81 -9.44 4.46
CA PHE A 60 -1.60 -9.82 5.62
C PHE A 60 -2.19 -11.22 5.39
N GLY A 61 -1.34 -12.24 5.26
CA GLY A 61 -1.80 -13.57 4.87
C GLY A 61 -2.32 -13.61 3.43
N ASP A 62 -3.63 -13.82 3.25
CA ASP A 62 -4.25 -13.89 1.92
C ASP A 62 -4.51 -12.53 1.27
N VAL A 63 -4.42 -11.45 2.04
CA VAL A 63 -4.62 -10.10 1.54
C VAL A 63 -3.28 -9.42 1.41
N CYS A 64 -2.96 -8.88 0.23
CA CYS A 64 -1.79 -8.05 0.04
C CYS A 64 -2.19 -6.72 -0.59
N ALA A 65 -1.45 -5.68 -0.24
CA ALA A 65 -1.76 -4.32 -0.68
C ALA A 65 -0.48 -3.51 -0.77
N GLY A 66 -0.45 -2.54 -1.66
CA GLY A 66 0.74 -1.72 -1.80
C GLY A 66 0.65 -0.65 -2.86
N PHE A 67 1.82 -0.15 -3.20
CA PHE A 67 1.98 0.94 -4.15
C PHE A 67 3.12 0.63 -5.11
N SER A 68 2.90 1.01 -6.37
CA SER A 68 3.92 1.02 -7.41
C SER A 68 4.10 2.47 -7.84
N PHE A 69 5.28 3.05 -7.55
CA PHE A 69 5.61 4.41 -7.94
C PHE A 69 6.51 4.36 -9.18
N LEU A 70 6.05 4.98 -10.26
CA LEU A 70 6.74 4.98 -11.53
C LEU A 70 7.30 6.37 -11.85
N ALA A 71 8.30 6.42 -12.73
CA ALA A 71 8.89 7.68 -13.17
C ALA A 71 7.82 8.62 -13.74
N ASP A 72 6.84 8.08 -14.48
CA ASP A 72 5.65 8.80 -14.86
C ASP A 72 4.60 8.67 -13.75
N ARG A 73 4.34 9.80 -13.06
CA ARG A 73 3.38 9.86 -11.95
C ARG A 73 1.98 9.39 -12.32
N ASP A 74 1.57 9.61 -13.55
CA ASP A 74 0.25 9.22 -14.02
C ASP A 74 0.08 7.70 -14.10
N GLU A 75 1.19 6.97 -14.17
CA GLU A 75 1.22 5.52 -14.20
C GLU A 75 1.40 4.89 -12.83
N SER A 76 1.74 5.68 -11.80
CA SER A 76 1.83 5.20 -10.42
C SER A 76 0.45 4.77 -9.92
N SER A 77 0.42 3.69 -9.13
CA SER A 77 -0.84 3.10 -8.71
C SER A 77 -0.74 2.45 -7.33
N TRP A 78 -1.90 2.26 -6.72
CA TRP A 78 -2.06 1.40 -5.55
C TRP A 78 -2.79 0.12 -5.98
N PHE A 79 -2.67 -0.92 -5.16
CA PHE A 79 -3.41 -2.15 -5.38
C PHE A 79 -3.81 -2.81 -4.06
N VAL A 80 -4.90 -3.55 -4.09
CA VAL A 80 -5.33 -4.46 -3.03
C VAL A 80 -5.72 -5.76 -3.68
N ASN A 81 -5.10 -6.87 -3.26
CA ASN A 81 -5.36 -8.19 -3.79
C ASN A 81 -5.77 -9.13 -2.67
N ASP A 82 -6.95 -9.73 -2.80
CA ASP A 82 -7.47 -10.72 -1.86
C ASP A 82 -7.47 -12.10 -2.53
N ARG A 83 -6.50 -12.93 -2.17
CA ARG A 83 -6.30 -14.26 -2.77
C ARG A 83 -7.43 -15.25 -2.48
N ARG A 84 -8.26 -14.97 -1.48
CA ARG A 84 -9.44 -15.78 -1.19
C ARG A 84 -10.48 -15.71 -2.31
N ARG A 85 -10.37 -14.70 -3.16
CA ARG A 85 -11.28 -14.43 -4.28
C ARG A 85 -10.56 -14.61 -5.61
N ARG A 86 -10.29 -15.88 -5.95
CA ARG A 86 -9.42 -16.28 -7.08
C ARG A 86 -9.81 -15.69 -8.44
N LEU A 87 -11.08 -15.38 -8.66
CA LEU A 87 -11.58 -14.93 -9.96
C LEU A 87 -11.63 -13.42 -10.12
N ARG A 88 -11.24 -12.65 -9.11
CA ARG A 88 -11.26 -11.20 -9.16
C ARG A 88 -9.88 -10.64 -9.41
N ARG A 89 -9.82 -9.67 -10.31
CA ARG A 89 -8.60 -8.90 -10.53
C ARG A 89 -8.29 -8.07 -9.27
N PRO A 90 -7.00 -7.78 -9.00
CA PRO A 90 -6.64 -6.83 -7.96
C PRO A 90 -7.36 -5.49 -8.19
N ILE A 91 -7.84 -4.90 -7.11
CA ILE A 91 -8.42 -3.56 -7.15
C ILE A 91 -7.25 -2.58 -7.16
N SER A 92 -7.28 -1.61 -8.05
CA SER A 92 -6.21 -0.62 -8.18
C SER A 92 -6.74 0.76 -8.53
N GLY A 93 -5.92 1.78 -8.33
CA GLY A 93 -6.24 3.15 -8.67
C GLY A 93 -5.02 4.05 -8.62
N ARG A 94 -5.18 5.33 -8.96
CA ARG A 94 -4.08 6.30 -8.92
C ARG A 94 -3.69 6.60 -7.48
N TYR A 95 -2.39 6.69 -7.21
CA TYR A 95 -1.89 6.84 -5.84
C TYR A 95 -2.31 8.17 -5.17
N ILE A 96 -2.37 9.28 -5.92
CA ILE A 96 -2.68 10.60 -5.37
C ILE A 96 -4.16 10.74 -4.99
N GLU A 97 -5.05 10.17 -5.81
CA GLU A 97 -6.50 10.28 -5.60
C GLU A 97 -7.04 9.26 -4.63
N CYS A 98 -6.22 8.30 -4.22
CA CYS A 98 -6.70 7.00 -3.76
C CYS A 98 -6.18 6.56 -2.41
N ALA A 99 -5.50 7.40 -1.63
CA ALA A 99 -5.11 6.96 -0.29
C ALA A 99 -6.34 6.56 0.53
N SER A 100 -7.43 7.31 0.44
CA SER A 100 -8.68 6.96 1.12
C SER A 100 -9.35 5.72 0.51
N GLU A 101 -9.32 5.58 -0.81
CA GLU A 101 -9.85 4.39 -1.48
C GLU A 101 -9.02 3.14 -1.17
N PHE A 102 -7.69 3.27 -1.21
CA PHE A 102 -6.78 2.21 -0.82
C PHE A 102 -7.08 1.71 0.60
N ILE A 103 -7.16 2.62 1.55
CA ILE A 103 -7.44 2.29 2.95
C ILE A 103 -8.84 1.72 3.11
N GLY A 104 -9.83 2.26 2.40
CA GLY A 104 -11.19 1.74 2.42
C GLY A 104 -11.26 0.30 1.92
N GLU A 105 -10.60 -0.01 0.82
CA GLU A 105 -10.54 -1.37 0.28
C GLU A 105 -9.78 -2.32 1.20
N LEU A 106 -8.62 -1.90 1.69
CA LEU A 106 -7.81 -2.71 2.60
C LEU A 106 -8.59 -2.99 3.90
N GLY A 107 -9.21 -1.98 4.48
CA GLY A 107 -10.00 -2.14 5.69
C GLY A 107 -11.17 -3.10 5.51
N ARG A 108 -11.88 -3.01 4.37
CA ARG A 108 -12.96 -3.94 4.06
C ARG A 108 -12.47 -5.38 3.96
N ARG A 109 -11.34 -5.63 3.33
CA ARG A 109 -10.78 -6.98 3.18
C ARG A 109 -10.32 -7.54 4.52
N LEU A 110 -9.64 -6.75 5.33
CA LEU A 110 -9.18 -7.18 6.65
C LEU A 110 -10.34 -7.28 7.64
N GLY A 111 -11.29 -6.36 7.61
CA GLY A 111 -12.49 -6.41 8.42
C GLY A 111 -13.35 -7.62 8.09
N SER A 112 -13.49 -7.98 6.81
CA SER A 112 -14.18 -9.20 6.38
C SER A 112 -13.54 -10.46 6.95
N ARG A 113 -12.20 -10.52 7.04
CA ARG A 113 -11.50 -11.63 7.69
C ARG A 113 -11.84 -11.72 9.17
N THR A 114 -11.86 -10.58 9.86
CA THR A 114 -12.20 -10.51 11.27
C THR A 114 -13.65 -10.96 11.51
N THR A 115 -14.57 -10.53 10.65
CA THR A 115 -15.96 -10.93 10.70
C THR A 115 -16.12 -12.44 10.50
N ASP A 116 -15.43 -13.02 9.54
CA ASP A 116 -15.44 -14.46 9.28
C ASP A 116 -14.97 -15.27 10.48
N ARG A 117 -14.03 -14.74 11.24
CA ARG A 117 -13.55 -15.37 12.47
C ARG A 117 -14.51 -15.23 13.66
N GLY A 118 -15.29 -14.17 13.67
CA GLY A 118 -16.24 -13.89 14.72
C GLY A 118 -17.50 -14.72 14.65
N VAL A 119 -17.68 -15.42 13.58
CA VAL A 119 -18.82 -16.34 13.37
C VAL A 119 -18.47 -17.77 13.79
#